data_022614e5935550767034df5a5501e133
#
_entry.id   022614e5935550767034df5a5501e133
#
_cell.length_a   1.000
_cell.length_b   1.000
_cell.length_c   1.000
_cell.angle_alpha   90.00
_cell.angle_beta   90.00
_cell.angle_gamma   90.00
#
_symmetry.space_group_name_H-M   'P 1'
#
loop_
_entity.id
_entity.type
_entity.pdbx_description
1 polymer ?
#
loop_
_entity_poly.entity_id
_entity_poly.type
_entity_poly.pdbx_seq_one_letter_code
_entity_poly.pdbx_strand_id
1 'polypeptide(L)'
;MMRHDSLLTITPMEASEPWNRLRDTLAGFQGSGGFNLFAAWPQIGDHPGFRRDLVLLVRREQRLIGGMLTLASHLRLGESRIRTALLLPPVVHPAFAGHGLGSTLLEHAWQMIHRKGFLAAWSAGNPLFERKHGFVHPYPARETVLVYRRSVLPASSGRMITRALRPSDLPFLRSLHERTEQRAWGSFLRASGHYAFFWDAWRHCRIVSDVQGRMIGFYLPDAAATESLDILECGVVVPEHYGSLCGLIRRHAGDLGRSTVRFFLAPWHAFPSDPAMSSLAHSVKSLPRLGGKAGGFAVVNIPDMLEGMIPEWEHRLAQVLPERAGAECTLVVEKEKNPWIIRTSHGAVSVSAGMGGNRLLLTRAELAGLIIGSYSGDEWVEQRAPHLDSGGAELVRTLFLTRTPYAWKMDRPERFTRSMPDDHWQDTDRRTGHPDQ
;
A
#
# COMPACT_ATOMS: atom_id res chain seq x y z
N MET A 1 -15.25 47.72 10.23
CA MET A 1 -13.98 47.35 9.68
C MET A 1 -14.19 46.01 8.94
N MET A 2 -14.59 46.09 7.66
CA MET A 2 -14.89 44.93 6.82
C MET A 2 -13.57 44.21 6.53
N ARG A 3 -13.41 43.00 7.05
CA ARG A 3 -12.32 42.09 6.65
C ARG A 3 -12.61 41.69 5.20
N HIS A 4 -11.80 42.19 4.27
CA HIS A 4 -11.71 41.61 2.94
C HIS A 4 -11.22 40.17 3.15
N ASP A 5 -12.13 39.21 3.09
CA ASP A 5 -11.77 37.81 2.90
C ASP A 5 -11.10 37.73 1.52
N SER A 6 -9.78 37.85 1.55
CA SER A 6 -8.95 37.64 0.37
C SER A 6 -9.22 36.21 -0.12
N LEU A 7 -9.77 36.09 -1.33
CA LEU A 7 -10.24 34.84 -1.95
C LEU A 7 -9.14 33.79 -1.92
N LEU A 8 -9.32 32.83 -1.03
CA LEU A 8 -8.58 31.56 -1.04
C LEU A 8 -9.15 30.68 -2.15
N THR A 9 -8.30 30.24 -3.07
CA THR A 9 -8.67 29.29 -4.13
C THR A 9 -7.88 28.01 -4.00
N ILE A 10 -8.56 26.86 -4.16
CA ILE A 10 -7.94 25.54 -4.23
C ILE A 10 -8.29 24.94 -5.59
N THR A 11 -7.30 24.76 -6.44
CA THR A 11 -7.48 24.27 -7.79
C THR A 11 -6.47 23.17 -8.13
N PRO A 12 -6.84 22.24 -9.01
CA PRO A 12 -5.85 21.39 -9.63
C PRO A 12 -4.81 22.21 -10.40
N MET A 13 -3.59 21.71 -10.47
CA MET A 13 -2.53 22.30 -11.28
C MET A 13 -2.90 22.26 -12.76
N GLU A 14 -2.75 23.38 -13.45
CA GLU A 14 -2.99 23.48 -14.88
C GLU A 14 -1.84 22.87 -15.71
N ALA A 15 -2.16 22.43 -16.93
CA ALA A 15 -1.16 21.84 -17.83
C ALA A 15 -0.07 22.86 -18.22
N SER A 16 -0.42 24.15 -18.29
CA SER A 16 0.49 25.25 -18.63
C SER A 16 1.45 25.65 -17.51
N GLU A 17 1.13 25.29 -16.27
CA GLU A 17 1.96 25.70 -15.12
C GLU A 17 3.29 24.98 -15.07
N PRO A 18 4.41 25.67 -14.81
CA PRO A 18 5.74 25.08 -14.77
C PRO A 18 5.95 24.28 -13.47
N TRP A 19 5.85 22.96 -13.56
CA TRP A 19 5.99 22.05 -12.41
C TRP A 19 7.22 22.33 -11.55
N ASN A 20 8.39 22.48 -12.17
CA ASN A 20 9.63 22.68 -11.42
C ASN A 20 9.58 23.92 -10.53
N ARG A 21 9.04 25.04 -11.04
CA ARG A 21 8.90 26.28 -10.28
C ARG A 21 7.93 26.12 -9.12
N LEU A 22 6.80 25.45 -9.34
CA LEU A 22 5.80 25.17 -8.29
C LEU A 22 6.36 24.26 -7.21
N ARG A 23 7.02 23.16 -7.62
CA ARG A 23 7.71 22.24 -6.72
C ARG A 23 8.73 22.96 -5.84
N ASP A 24 9.60 23.79 -6.45
CA ASP A 24 10.66 24.50 -5.73
C ASP A 24 10.06 25.51 -4.73
N THR A 25 8.96 26.18 -5.08
CA THR A 25 8.22 27.03 -4.15
C THR A 25 7.64 26.24 -2.98
N LEU A 26 6.98 25.10 -3.26
CA LEU A 26 6.42 24.22 -2.23
C LEU A 26 7.52 23.59 -1.35
N ALA A 27 8.68 23.29 -1.93
CA ALA A 27 9.84 22.78 -1.18
C ALA A 27 10.36 23.78 -0.13
N GLY A 28 10.18 25.07 -0.36
CA GLY A 28 10.51 26.12 0.61
C GLY A 28 9.50 26.30 1.75
N PHE A 29 8.37 25.62 1.73
CA PHE A 29 7.35 25.69 2.79
C PHE A 29 7.62 24.65 3.88
N GLN A 30 7.02 24.86 5.07
CA GLN A 30 7.02 23.84 6.09
C GLN A 30 5.93 22.80 5.82
N GLY A 31 6.30 21.54 5.82
CA GLY A 31 5.34 20.43 5.82
C GLY A 31 4.73 20.20 7.19
N SER A 32 3.62 19.49 7.23
CA SER A 32 2.99 19.03 8.47
C SER A 32 3.99 18.20 9.29
N GLY A 33 4.19 18.57 10.55
CA GLY A 33 5.15 17.87 11.43
C GLY A 33 6.63 18.04 11.05
N GLY A 34 7.00 19.09 10.30
CA GLY A 34 8.39 19.37 9.88
C GLY A 34 8.83 18.60 8.64
N PHE A 35 8.00 17.70 8.10
CA PHE A 35 8.30 16.99 6.86
C PHE A 35 7.77 17.74 5.63
N ASN A 36 8.62 17.93 4.62
CA ASN A 36 8.23 18.48 3.34
C ASN A 36 8.55 17.49 2.21
N LEU A 37 7.49 16.94 1.62
CA LEU A 37 7.59 15.97 0.52
C LEU A 37 8.40 16.49 -0.67
N PHE A 38 8.17 17.74 -1.07
CA PHE A 38 8.80 18.32 -2.27
C PHE A 38 10.29 18.62 -2.05
N ALA A 39 10.69 18.92 -0.82
CA ALA A 39 12.09 19.02 -0.44
C ALA A 39 12.78 17.66 -0.33
N ALA A 40 12.08 16.67 0.26
CA ALA A 40 12.60 15.32 0.46
C ALA A 40 12.72 14.51 -0.85
N TRP A 41 11.83 14.79 -1.82
CA TRP A 41 11.74 14.08 -3.09
C TRP A 41 11.66 15.05 -4.29
N PRO A 42 12.77 15.75 -4.63
CA PRO A 42 12.77 16.70 -5.73
C PRO A 42 12.35 16.11 -7.08
N GLN A 43 12.60 14.80 -7.28
CA GLN A 43 12.26 14.06 -8.49
C GLN A 43 10.81 13.50 -8.48
N ILE A 44 9.96 13.88 -7.52
CA ILE A 44 8.61 13.30 -7.39
C ILE A 44 7.75 13.47 -8.66
N GLY A 45 8.06 14.46 -9.49
CA GLY A 45 7.41 14.65 -10.80
C GLY A 45 7.70 13.54 -11.81
N ASP A 46 8.76 12.76 -11.61
CA ASP A 46 9.13 11.63 -12.46
C ASP A 46 8.52 10.31 -11.97
N HIS A 47 7.80 10.36 -10.84
CA HIS A 47 7.12 9.17 -10.32
C HIS A 47 6.06 8.66 -11.29
N PRO A 48 5.97 7.35 -11.57
CA PRO A 48 5.01 6.79 -12.55
C PRO A 48 3.54 7.13 -12.27
N GLY A 49 3.21 7.36 -11.01
CA GLY A 49 1.86 7.75 -10.59
C GLY A 49 1.64 9.27 -10.55
N PHE A 50 2.64 10.07 -10.91
CA PHE A 50 2.52 11.52 -10.95
C PHE A 50 1.61 11.95 -12.12
N ARG A 51 0.65 12.81 -11.80
CA ARG A 51 -0.24 13.45 -12.77
C ARG A 51 -0.48 14.88 -12.33
N ARG A 52 -0.33 15.83 -13.23
CA ARG A 52 -0.52 17.26 -12.95
C ARG A 52 -1.92 17.56 -12.40
N ASP A 53 -2.94 16.92 -12.97
CA ASP A 53 -4.33 17.07 -12.58
C ASP A 53 -4.70 16.41 -11.22
N LEU A 54 -3.70 15.81 -10.55
CA LEU A 54 -3.77 15.29 -9.18
C LEU A 54 -2.94 16.12 -8.18
N VAL A 55 -2.35 17.22 -8.62
CA VAL A 55 -1.69 18.21 -7.76
C VAL A 55 -2.68 19.31 -7.43
N LEU A 56 -3.02 19.50 -6.16
CA LEU A 56 -3.83 20.61 -5.69
C LEU A 56 -2.92 21.77 -5.24
N LEU A 57 -3.25 22.95 -5.66
CA LEU A 57 -2.55 24.18 -5.32
C LEU A 57 -3.49 25.12 -4.58
N VAL A 58 -3.00 25.73 -3.51
CA VAL A 58 -3.73 26.76 -2.76
C VAL A 58 -3.10 28.11 -3.05
N ARG A 59 -3.94 29.05 -3.47
CA ARG A 59 -3.53 30.43 -3.73
C ARG A 59 -4.36 31.42 -2.93
N ARG A 60 -3.70 32.48 -2.53
CA ARG A 60 -4.33 33.68 -1.99
C ARG A 60 -3.87 34.86 -2.85
N GLU A 61 -4.82 35.57 -3.50
CA GLU A 61 -4.49 36.69 -4.39
C GLU A 61 -3.40 36.31 -5.43
N GLN A 62 -3.56 35.18 -6.10
CA GLN A 62 -2.62 34.57 -7.05
C GLN A 62 -1.29 34.07 -6.47
N ARG A 63 -0.98 34.36 -5.20
CA ARG A 63 0.23 33.88 -4.54
C ARG A 63 0.03 32.44 -4.05
N LEU A 64 0.95 31.54 -4.41
CA LEU A 64 0.96 30.16 -3.90
C LEU A 64 1.26 30.17 -2.40
N ILE A 65 0.40 29.53 -1.61
CA ILE A 65 0.51 29.41 -0.15
C ILE A 65 0.43 27.98 0.36
N GLY A 66 0.22 27.01 -0.52
CA GLY A 66 0.23 25.60 -0.17
C GLY A 66 -0.07 24.71 -1.35
N GLY A 67 0.12 23.40 -1.13
CA GLY A 67 -0.21 22.40 -2.13
C GLY A 67 -0.20 20.99 -1.56
N MET A 68 -0.74 20.08 -2.33
CA MET A 68 -0.81 18.66 -2.01
C MET A 68 -0.69 17.84 -3.28
N LEU A 69 0.07 16.75 -3.19
CA LEU A 69 0.20 15.79 -4.27
C LEU A 69 -0.57 14.50 -3.95
N THR A 70 -1.32 14.03 -4.92
CA THR A 70 -1.89 12.69 -4.94
C THR A 70 -1.22 11.88 -6.05
N LEU A 71 -0.73 10.69 -5.75
CA LEU A 71 -0.18 9.78 -6.75
C LEU A 71 -1.22 8.74 -7.16
N ALA A 72 -1.33 8.48 -8.45
CA ALA A 72 -2.14 7.39 -8.96
C ALA A 72 -1.37 6.06 -8.83
N SER A 73 -2.03 5.03 -8.33
CA SER A 73 -1.48 3.70 -8.18
C SER A 73 -2.55 2.64 -8.40
N HIS A 74 -2.15 1.38 -8.33
CA HIS A 74 -3.05 0.25 -8.28
C HIS A 74 -2.64 -0.67 -7.12
N LEU A 75 -3.64 -1.13 -6.39
CA LEU A 75 -3.48 -2.11 -5.33
C LEU A 75 -3.96 -3.46 -5.83
N ARG A 76 -3.21 -4.52 -5.57
CA ARG A 76 -3.65 -5.89 -5.85
C ARG A 76 -4.40 -6.45 -4.65
N LEU A 77 -5.58 -6.98 -4.89
CA LEU A 77 -6.36 -7.76 -3.94
C LEU A 77 -6.70 -9.12 -4.61
N GLY A 78 -5.75 -10.06 -4.56
CA GLY A 78 -5.84 -11.31 -5.31
C GLY A 78 -5.90 -11.08 -6.82
N GLU A 79 -6.95 -11.54 -7.47
CA GLU A 79 -7.17 -11.35 -8.92
C GLU A 79 -7.62 -9.92 -9.28
N SER A 80 -8.10 -9.16 -8.30
CA SER A 80 -8.57 -7.79 -8.51
C SER A 80 -7.43 -6.77 -8.50
N ARG A 81 -7.55 -5.77 -9.40
CA ARG A 81 -6.63 -4.62 -9.51
C ARG A 81 -7.38 -3.34 -9.21
N ILE A 82 -7.17 -2.81 -8.03
CA ILE A 82 -7.92 -1.68 -7.50
C ILE A 82 -7.18 -0.37 -7.77
N ARG A 83 -7.80 0.50 -8.56
CA ARG A 83 -7.27 1.85 -8.82
C ARG A 83 -7.29 2.67 -7.54
N THR A 84 -6.10 2.99 -7.02
CA THR A 84 -5.89 3.57 -5.69
C THR A 84 -5.19 4.91 -5.78
N ALA A 85 -5.66 5.89 -5.02
CA ALA A 85 -5.03 7.19 -4.85
C ALA A 85 -4.15 7.19 -3.60
N LEU A 86 -2.87 7.56 -3.73
CA LEU A 86 -1.98 7.78 -2.59
C LEU A 86 -2.05 9.26 -2.20
N LEU A 87 -2.72 9.57 -1.11
CA LEU A 87 -2.84 10.91 -0.56
C LEU A 87 -1.59 11.26 0.24
N LEU A 88 -0.72 12.08 -0.31
CA LEU A 88 0.52 12.48 0.35
C LEU A 88 0.29 13.69 1.26
N PRO A 89 1.13 13.90 2.29
CA PRO A 89 0.95 14.99 3.23
C PRO A 89 0.89 16.37 2.54
N PRO A 90 -0.07 17.23 2.92
CA PRO A 90 -0.13 18.60 2.41
C PRO A 90 1.04 19.44 2.92
N VAL A 91 1.44 20.41 2.12
CA VAL A 91 2.47 21.39 2.44
C VAL A 91 1.85 22.78 2.44
N VAL A 92 2.07 23.55 3.49
CA VAL A 92 1.45 24.87 3.68
C VAL A 92 2.53 25.89 4.07
N HIS A 93 2.42 27.10 3.54
CA HIS A 93 3.31 28.20 3.91
C HIS A 93 3.22 28.45 5.42
N PRO A 94 4.36 28.68 6.13
CA PRO A 94 4.39 28.80 7.59
C PRO A 94 3.38 29.80 8.18
N ALA A 95 3.19 30.94 7.50
CA ALA A 95 2.24 31.96 7.95
C ALA A 95 0.76 31.50 7.95
N PHE A 96 0.45 30.37 7.34
CA PHE A 96 -0.90 29.78 7.25
C PHE A 96 -0.99 28.42 7.92
N ALA A 97 0.09 27.96 8.57
CA ALA A 97 0.09 26.72 9.33
C ALA A 97 -0.83 26.84 10.56
N GLY A 98 -1.43 25.72 10.96
CA GLY A 98 -2.34 25.68 12.13
C GLY A 98 -3.77 26.24 11.88
N HIS A 99 -4.06 26.78 10.69
CA HIS A 99 -5.39 27.36 10.36
C HIS A 99 -6.30 26.39 9.60
N GLY A 100 -6.08 25.08 9.69
CA GLY A 100 -6.93 24.06 9.05
C GLY A 100 -6.74 23.88 7.53
N LEU A 101 -5.83 24.63 6.91
CA LEU A 101 -5.64 24.60 5.45
C LEU A 101 -5.20 23.22 4.94
N GLY A 102 -4.38 22.50 5.70
CA GLY A 102 -4.00 21.13 5.37
C GLY A 102 -5.18 20.16 5.34
N SER A 103 -6.08 20.26 6.32
CA SER A 103 -7.32 19.47 6.35
C SER A 103 -8.24 19.83 5.19
N THR A 104 -8.35 21.10 4.85
CA THR A 104 -9.12 21.55 3.70
C THR A 104 -8.56 21.01 2.39
N LEU A 105 -7.23 20.96 2.22
CA LEU A 105 -6.57 20.33 1.08
C LEU A 105 -6.90 18.85 0.96
N LEU A 106 -6.86 18.12 2.08
CA LEU A 106 -7.22 16.69 2.12
C LEU A 106 -8.67 16.46 1.70
N GLU A 107 -9.62 17.31 2.16
CA GLU A 107 -11.02 17.24 1.75
C GLU A 107 -11.20 17.48 0.25
N HIS A 108 -10.52 18.49 -0.31
CA HIS A 108 -10.55 18.74 -1.75
C HIS A 108 -9.90 17.59 -2.55
N ALA A 109 -8.83 16.99 -2.03
CA ALA A 109 -8.21 15.82 -2.62
C ALA A 109 -9.17 14.62 -2.62
N TRP A 110 -9.88 14.38 -1.51
CA TRP A 110 -10.90 13.35 -1.43
C TRP A 110 -12.00 13.52 -2.50
N GLN A 111 -12.55 14.71 -2.61
CA GLN A 111 -13.56 15.03 -3.63
C GLN A 111 -13.01 14.88 -5.05
N MET A 112 -11.76 15.27 -5.28
CA MET A 112 -11.09 15.14 -6.57
C MET A 112 -10.93 13.66 -6.96
N ILE A 113 -10.41 12.82 -6.07
CA ILE A 113 -10.21 11.39 -6.37
C ILE A 113 -11.54 10.66 -6.58
N HIS A 114 -12.59 11.03 -5.82
CA HIS A 114 -13.93 10.50 -6.02
C HIS A 114 -14.43 10.83 -7.44
N ARG A 115 -14.38 12.11 -7.85
CA ARG A 115 -14.79 12.55 -9.20
C ARG A 115 -13.97 11.92 -10.32
N LYS A 116 -12.71 11.57 -10.06
CA LYS A 116 -11.79 10.94 -11.03
C LYS A 116 -11.91 9.41 -11.06
N GLY A 117 -12.86 8.83 -10.35
CA GLY A 117 -13.16 7.40 -10.37
C GLY A 117 -12.05 6.54 -9.75
N PHE A 118 -11.39 7.01 -8.68
CA PHE A 118 -10.58 6.14 -7.86
C PHE A 118 -11.49 5.28 -6.97
N LEU A 119 -11.17 4.01 -6.85
CA LEU A 119 -11.96 3.05 -6.08
C LEU A 119 -11.57 3.10 -4.61
N ALA A 120 -10.28 3.27 -4.35
CA ALA A 120 -9.72 3.30 -3.01
C ALA A 120 -8.74 4.48 -2.83
N ALA A 121 -8.47 4.81 -1.58
CA ALA A 121 -7.44 5.75 -1.20
C ALA A 121 -6.53 5.15 -0.12
N TRP A 122 -5.28 5.58 -0.17
CA TRP A 122 -4.28 5.38 0.86
C TRP A 122 -3.89 6.73 1.44
N SER A 123 -3.85 6.87 2.77
CA SER A 123 -3.41 8.08 3.45
C SER A 123 -2.28 7.78 4.44
N ALA A 124 -1.29 8.64 4.52
CA ALA A 124 -0.18 8.53 5.45
C ALA A 124 -0.31 9.54 6.59
N GLY A 125 -1.35 9.36 7.45
CA GLY A 125 -1.25 9.89 8.79
C GLY A 125 -1.95 11.23 9.12
N ASN A 126 -3.23 11.44 8.75
CA ASN A 126 -4.07 12.44 9.41
C ASN A 126 -5.24 11.74 10.12
N PRO A 127 -5.17 11.48 11.44
CA PRO A 127 -6.16 10.65 12.13
C PRO A 127 -7.60 11.18 12.10
N LEU A 128 -7.79 12.51 12.09
CA LEU A 128 -9.13 13.10 12.02
C LEU A 128 -9.75 12.90 10.64
N PHE A 129 -8.98 13.18 9.58
CA PHE A 129 -9.39 12.94 8.20
C PHE A 129 -9.66 11.45 7.98
N GLU A 130 -8.76 10.58 8.41
CA GLU A 130 -8.87 9.13 8.24
C GLU A 130 -10.13 8.60 8.93
N ARG A 131 -10.41 9.01 10.16
CA ARG A 131 -11.63 8.62 10.89
C ARG A 131 -12.90 9.09 10.17
N LYS A 132 -12.91 10.35 9.69
CA LYS A 132 -14.06 10.91 8.98
C LYS A 132 -14.41 10.14 7.70
N HIS A 133 -13.40 9.69 6.97
CA HIS A 133 -13.56 9.01 5.68
C HIS A 133 -13.51 7.49 5.76
N GLY A 134 -13.52 6.93 6.95
CA GLY A 134 -13.58 5.48 7.17
C GLY A 134 -12.31 4.73 6.77
N PHE A 135 -11.14 5.32 7.02
CA PHE A 135 -9.89 4.63 6.85
C PHE A 135 -9.68 3.56 7.91
N VAL A 136 -9.13 2.43 7.49
CA VAL A 136 -8.62 1.35 8.34
C VAL A 136 -7.12 1.21 8.16
N HIS A 137 -6.43 0.68 9.18
CA HIS A 137 -4.99 0.47 9.14
C HIS A 137 -4.69 -1.02 8.98
N PRO A 138 -4.71 -1.54 7.73
CA PRO A 138 -4.67 -2.98 7.47
C PRO A 138 -3.30 -3.60 7.66
N TYR A 139 -2.24 -2.79 7.64
CA TYR A 139 -0.89 -3.29 7.76
C TYR A 139 -0.47 -3.33 9.23
N PRO A 140 0.14 -4.42 9.68
CA PRO A 140 0.60 -4.51 11.06
C PRO A 140 1.64 -3.42 11.35
N ALA A 141 1.57 -2.82 12.54
CA ALA A 141 2.57 -1.85 13.00
C ALA A 141 3.98 -2.46 13.14
N ARG A 142 4.06 -3.77 13.17
CA ARG A 142 5.31 -4.52 13.25
C ARG A 142 5.45 -5.45 12.06
N GLU A 143 6.67 -5.64 11.62
CA GLU A 143 7.03 -6.46 10.47
C GLU A 143 7.65 -7.76 10.94
N THR A 144 7.20 -8.88 10.38
CA THR A 144 7.82 -10.18 10.62
C THR A 144 9.05 -10.32 9.74
N VAL A 145 10.17 -10.64 10.36
CA VAL A 145 11.47 -10.79 9.69
C VAL A 145 12.05 -12.15 10.03
N LEU A 146 12.44 -12.90 9.01
CA LEU A 146 13.18 -14.13 9.20
C LEU A 146 14.67 -13.82 9.38
N VAL A 147 15.26 -14.30 10.46
CA VAL A 147 16.65 -14.01 10.82
C VAL A 147 17.45 -15.30 10.87
N TYR A 148 18.46 -15.41 10.01
CA TYR A 148 19.36 -16.54 9.94
C TYR A 148 20.77 -16.14 10.38
N ARG A 149 21.44 -16.99 11.13
CA ARG A 149 22.91 -16.91 11.23
C ARG A 149 23.50 -17.30 9.88
N ARG A 150 24.48 -16.56 9.39
CA ARG A 150 25.14 -16.85 8.11
C ARG A 150 25.62 -18.32 8.01
N SER A 151 26.12 -18.86 9.10
CA SER A 151 26.68 -20.23 9.15
C SER A 151 25.65 -21.31 8.84
N VAL A 152 24.37 -21.11 9.13
CA VAL A 152 23.32 -22.12 8.89
C VAL A 152 22.76 -22.08 7.46
N LEU A 153 22.97 -21.00 6.72
CA LEU A 153 22.55 -20.96 5.33
C LEU A 153 23.36 -21.95 4.48
N PRO A 154 22.78 -22.56 3.44
CA PRO A 154 23.46 -23.50 2.57
C PRO A 154 24.76 -22.91 2.01
N ALA A 155 25.75 -23.75 1.80
CA ALA A 155 26.94 -23.37 1.04
C ALA A 155 26.55 -23.23 -0.45
N SER A 156 27.15 -22.26 -1.14
CA SER A 156 26.93 -22.14 -2.58
C SER A 156 27.43 -23.37 -3.32
N SER A 157 26.60 -23.92 -4.20
CA SER A 157 26.98 -25.07 -5.03
C SER A 157 28.04 -24.79 -6.09
N GLY A 158 28.50 -23.53 -6.21
CA GLY A 158 29.44 -23.10 -7.25
C GLY A 158 28.87 -22.99 -8.66
N ARG A 159 27.65 -23.45 -8.87
CA ARG A 159 27.01 -23.50 -10.18
C ARG A 159 26.20 -22.21 -10.54
N MET A 160 26.23 -21.22 -9.67
CA MET A 160 25.50 -19.96 -9.88
C MET A 160 26.41 -18.77 -9.67
N ILE A 161 26.18 -17.75 -10.44
CA ILE A 161 26.92 -16.48 -10.40
C ILE A 161 25.96 -15.32 -10.12
N THR A 162 26.49 -14.27 -9.51
CA THR A 162 25.76 -13.02 -9.28
C THR A 162 26.45 -11.86 -9.95
N ARG A 163 25.67 -10.93 -10.44
CA ARG A 163 26.14 -9.64 -10.93
C ARG A 163 25.18 -8.51 -10.54
N ALA A 164 25.63 -7.28 -10.64
CA ALA A 164 24.76 -6.12 -10.46
C ALA A 164 23.66 -6.09 -11.52
N LEU A 165 22.51 -5.56 -11.14
CA LEU A 165 21.39 -5.28 -12.04
C LEU A 165 21.81 -4.31 -13.14
N ARG A 166 21.36 -4.56 -14.36
CA ARG A 166 21.48 -3.66 -15.52
C ARG A 166 20.10 -3.23 -16.00
N PRO A 167 19.95 -2.09 -16.64
CA PRO A 167 18.66 -1.68 -17.20
C PRO A 167 18.03 -2.72 -18.15
N SER A 168 18.86 -3.48 -18.90
CA SER A 168 18.43 -4.58 -19.77
C SER A 168 17.79 -5.76 -19.04
N ASP A 169 18.00 -5.89 -17.72
CA ASP A 169 17.44 -6.98 -16.91
C ASP A 169 16.03 -6.68 -16.38
N LEU A 170 15.58 -5.43 -16.48
CA LEU A 170 14.30 -4.99 -15.92
C LEU A 170 13.08 -5.80 -16.42
N PRO A 171 12.99 -6.22 -17.69
CA PRO A 171 11.90 -7.09 -18.13
C PRO A 171 11.85 -8.44 -17.39
N PHE A 172 13.01 -9.07 -17.14
CA PHE A 172 13.09 -10.29 -16.35
C PHE A 172 12.67 -10.05 -14.90
N LEU A 173 13.22 -9.02 -14.27
CA LEU A 173 12.90 -8.67 -12.88
C LEU A 173 11.40 -8.40 -12.69
N ARG A 174 10.82 -7.66 -13.61
CA ARG A 174 9.38 -7.37 -13.64
C ARG A 174 8.54 -8.65 -13.78
N SER A 175 8.86 -9.49 -14.75
CA SER A 175 8.16 -10.76 -14.97
C SER A 175 8.23 -11.67 -13.74
N LEU A 176 9.39 -11.74 -13.08
CA LEU A 176 9.56 -12.56 -11.89
C LEU A 176 8.80 -11.98 -10.69
N HIS A 177 8.83 -10.66 -10.50
CA HIS A 177 8.04 -9.97 -9.48
C HIS A 177 6.53 -10.20 -9.70
N GLU A 178 6.03 -10.01 -10.93
CA GLU A 178 4.61 -10.21 -11.26
C GLU A 178 4.14 -11.64 -10.93
N ARG A 179 4.97 -12.65 -11.17
CA ARG A 179 4.68 -14.05 -10.78
C ARG A 179 4.64 -14.26 -9.27
N THR A 180 5.58 -13.67 -8.54
CA THR A 180 5.60 -13.72 -7.08
C THR A 180 4.36 -13.04 -6.48
N GLU A 181 3.87 -11.99 -7.14
CA GLU A 181 2.71 -11.20 -6.74
C GLU A 181 1.36 -11.82 -7.10
N GLN A 182 1.30 -12.94 -7.82
CA GLN A 182 0.01 -13.57 -8.19
C GLN A 182 -0.89 -13.90 -6.99
N ARG A 183 -0.29 -14.13 -5.81
CA ARG A 183 -1.00 -14.38 -4.56
C ARG A 183 -1.00 -13.19 -3.60
N ALA A 184 -0.56 -12.03 -4.06
CA ALA A 184 -0.43 -10.86 -3.23
C ALA A 184 -1.78 -10.31 -2.77
N TRP A 185 -1.82 -9.86 -1.54
CA TRP A 185 -2.96 -9.18 -0.96
C TRP A 185 -2.52 -7.85 -0.35
N GLY A 186 -3.03 -6.74 -0.87
CA GLY A 186 -2.66 -5.41 -0.38
C GLY A 186 -1.31 -4.89 -0.89
N SER A 187 -0.73 -5.46 -1.94
CA SER A 187 0.51 -4.95 -2.55
C SER A 187 0.23 -3.92 -3.64
N PHE A 188 1.15 -2.97 -3.79
CA PHE A 188 1.07 -1.98 -4.87
C PHE A 188 1.68 -2.53 -6.15
N LEU A 189 0.93 -2.43 -7.26
CA LEU A 189 1.42 -2.84 -8.57
C LEU A 189 2.47 -1.87 -9.09
N ARG A 190 3.60 -2.39 -9.54
CA ARG A 190 4.69 -1.59 -10.09
C ARG A 190 4.43 -1.21 -11.54
N ALA A 191 4.27 0.09 -11.81
CA ALA A 191 4.24 0.61 -13.16
C ALA A 191 5.61 0.47 -13.85
N SER A 192 5.66 0.58 -15.17
CA SER A 192 6.89 0.44 -15.96
C SER A 192 8.03 1.36 -15.52
N GLY A 193 7.73 2.59 -15.10
CA GLY A 193 8.71 3.56 -14.60
C GLY A 193 9.17 3.36 -13.16
N HIS A 194 8.58 2.42 -12.40
CA HIS A 194 8.88 2.23 -10.98
C HIS A 194 10.38 1.98 -10.71
N TYR A 195 10.99 1.08 -11.45
CA TYR A 195 12.41 0.74 -11.27
C TYR A 195 13.35 1.88 -11.63
N ALA A 196 12.99 2.67 -12.65
CA ALA A 196 13.76 3.86 -13.05
C ALA A 196 13.68 4.94 -11.96
N PHE A 197 12.48 5.21 -11.44
CA PHE A 197 12.27 6.19 -10.38
C PHE A 197 13.03 5.83 -9.08
N PHE A 198 13.04 4.56 -8.71
CA PHE A 198 13.75 4.06 -7.53
C PHE A 198 15.12 3.47 -7.87
N TRP A 199 15.76 3.89 -8.98
CA TRP A 199 17.01 3.29 -9.45
C TRP A 199 18.11 3.25 -8.40
N ASP A 200 18.25 4.29 -7.59
CA ASP A 200 19.27 4.35 -6.53
C ASP A 200 19.17 3.20 -5.50
N ALA A 201 17.98 2.67 -5.29
CA ALA A 201 17.80 1.48 -4.47
C ALA A 201 17.96 0.20 -5.31
N TRP A 202 17.37 0.16 -6.52
CA TRP A 202 17.39 -1.03 -7.38
C TRP A 202 18.76 -1.34 -7.96
N ARG A 203 19.66 -0.35 -8.18
CA ARG A 203 21.04 -0.60 -8.63
C ARG A 203 21.84 -1.54 -7.73
N HIS A 204 21.44 -1.70 -6.46
CA HIS A 204 22.02 -2.66 -5.52
C HIS A 204 21.50 -4.09 -5.71
N CYS A 205 20.43 -4.28 -6.47
CA CYS A 205 19.87 -5.59 -6.78
C CYS A 205 20.91 -6.47 -7.47
N ARG A 206 20.93 -7.74 -7.07
CA ARG A 206 21.80 -8.77 -7.65
C ARG A 206 20.97 -9.73 -8.49
N ILE A 207 21.33 -9.83 -9.75
CA ILE A 207 20.78 -10.82 -10.66
C ILE A 207 21.57 -12.12 -10.48
N VAL A 208 20.85 -13.23 -10.38
CA VAL A 208 21.40 -14.57 -10.25
C VAL A 208 21.23 -15.31 -11.57
N SER A 209 22.31 -15.90 -12.07
CA SER A 209 22.32 -16.67 -13.30
C SER A 209 22.95 -18.04 -13.07
N ASP A 210 22.59 -19.01 -13.89
CA ASP A 210 23.29 -20.30 -13.98
C ASP A 210 24.62 -20.14 -14.75
N VAL A 211 25.35 -21.25 -14.88
CA VAL A 211 26.65 -21.29 -15.59
C VAL A 211 26.52 -21.02 -17.09
N GLN A 212 25.33 -21.18 -17.67
CA GLN A 212 25.03 -20.85 -19.06
C GLN A 212 24.62 -19.38 -19.24
N GLY A 213 24.59 -18.59 -18.15
CA GLY A 213 24.20 -17.18 -18.18
C GLY A 213 22.68 -16.92 -18.20
N ARG A 214 21.85 -17.95 -18.06
CA ARG A 214 20.39 -17.80 -17.97
C ARG A 214 20.04 -17.22 -16.62
N MET A 215 19.25 -16.17 -16.60
CA MET A 215 18.76 -15.53 -15.36
C MET A 215 17.75 -16.45 -14.67
N ILE A 216 18.01 -16.79 -13.42
CA ILE A 216 17.22 -17.73 -12.61
C ILE A 216 16.64 -17.12 -11.34
N GLY A 217 17.06 -15.92 -10.98
CA GLY A 217 16.56 -15.23 -9.80
C GLY A 217 17.21 -13.88 -9.56
N PHE A 218 16.82 -13.28 -8.46
CA PHE A 218 17.40 -12.03 -7.96
C PHE A 218 17.29 -11.94 -6.45
N TYR A 219 18.06 -11.04 -5.85
CA TYR A 219 17.83 -10.53 -4.51
C TYR A 219 18.21 -9.04 -4.41
N LEU A 220 17.48 -8.29 -3.59
CA LEU A 220 17.68 -6.88 -3.32
C LEU A 220 18.18 -6.70 -1.89
N PRO A 221 19.49 -6.43 -1.67
CA PRO A 221 20.01 -6.09 -0.36
C PRO A 221 19.68 -4.62 0.00
N ASP A 222 19.52 -4.36 1.30
CA ASP A 222 19.48 -2.99 1.81
C ASP A 222 20.90 -2.44 1.96
N ALA A 223 21.27 -1.49 1.12
CA ALA A 223 22.59 -0.88 1.15
C ALA A 223 22.86 -0.08 2.45
N ALA A 224 21.83 0.34 3.16
CA ALA A 224 21.97 1.10 4.41
C ALA A 224 22.17 0.22 5.66
N ALA A 225 21.95 -1.11 5.56
CA ALA A 225 22.12 -2.01 6.69
C ALA A 225 23.61 -2.24 7.00
N THR A 226 24.01 -1.97 8.25
CA THR A 226 25.43 -2.05 8.68
C THR A 226 25.72 -3.26 9.56
N GLU A 227 24.76 -3.81 10.27
CA GLU A 227 24.95 -4.90 11.24
C GLU A 227 24.65 -6.29 10.65
N SER A 228 23.76 -6.35 9.68
CA SER A 228 23.31 -7.56 9.01
C SER A 228 23.26 -7.36 7.50
N LEU A 229 23.16 -8.44 6.73
CA LEU A 229 22.74 -8.37 5.35
C LEU A 229 21.20 -8.47 5.30
N ASP A 230 20.55 -7.35 5.05
CA ASP A 230 19.09 -7.26 4.94
C ASP A 230 18.66 -7.50 3.50
N ILE A 231 17.82 -8.48 3.29
CA ILE A 231 17.24 -8.81 1.98
C ILE A 231 15.81 -8.25 1.97
N LEU A 232 15.62 -7.17 1.21
CA LEU A 232 14.34 -6.47 1.11
C LEU A 232 13.35 -7.22 0.21
N GLU A 233 13.87 -7.91 -0.79
CA GLU A 233 13.11 -8.68 -1.75
C GLU A 233 14.01 -9.74 -2.39
N CYS A 234 13.47 -10.90 -2.71
CA CYS A 234 14.14 -11.91 -3.51
C CYS A 234 13.12 -12.76 -4.27
N GLY A 235 13.57 -13.41 -5.34
CA GLY A 235 12.73 -14.32 -6.11
C GLY A 235 13.56 -15.22 -7.00
N VAL A 236 13.01 -16.38 -7.32
CA VAL A 236 13.61 -17.37 -8.22
C VAL A 236 12.59 -17.81 -9.26
N VAL A 237 13.07 -18.26 -10.42
CA VAL A 237 12.21 -18.73 -11.52
C VAL A 237 11.48 -20.01 -11.11
N VAL A 238 12.15 -20.91 -10.40
CA VAL A 238 11.59 -22.15 -9.83
C VAL A 238 12.03 -22.31 -8.38
N PRO A 239 11.16 -22.79 -7.47
CA PRO A 239 11.43 -22.87 -6.02
C PRO A 239 12.73 -23.58 -5.67
N GLU A 240 13.11 -24.62 -6.41
CA GLU A 240 14.30 -25.43 -6.16
C GLU A 240 15.60 -24.61 -6.17
N HIS A 241 15.57 -23.41 -6.72
CA HIS A 241 16.72 -22.49 -6.73
C HIS A 241 16.91 -21.71 -5.42
N TYR A 242 15.94 -21.74 -4.47
CA TYR A 242 16.09 -20.99 -3.21
C TYR A 242 17.30 -21.41 -2.39
N GLY A 243 17.58 -22.71 -2.28
CA GLY A 243 18.78 -23.20 -1.59
C GLY A 243 20.07 -22.62 -2.17
N SER A 244 20.18 -22.59 -3.49
CA SER A 244 21.35 -22.02 -4.19
C SER A 244 21.41 -20.50 -4.08
N LEU A 245 20.28 -19.81 -4.15
CA LEU A 245 20.16 -18.36 -3.89
C LEU A 245 20.69 -18.03 -2.49
N CYS A 246 20.29 -18.79 -1.48
CA CYS A 246 20.77 -18.62 -0.10
C CYS A 246 22.28 -18.84 0.03
N GLY A 247 22.85 -19.78 -0.71
CA GLY A 247 24.29 -19.98 -0.77
C GLY A 247 25.05 -18.76 -1.31
N LEU A 248 24.49 -18.07 -2.30
CA LEU A 248 25.04 -16.81 -2.83
C LEU A 248 24.88 -15.65 -1.83
N ILE A 249 23.73 -15.56 -1.17
CA ILE A 249 23.47 -14.56 -0.13
C ILE A 249 24.40 -14.77 1.06
N ARG A 250 24.66 -16.04 1.47
CA ARG A 250 25.64 -16.39 2.49
C ARG A 250 27.05 -15.90 2.14
N ARG A 251 27.48 -16.11 0.89
CA ARG A 251 28.78 -15.63 0.40
C ARG A 251 28.83 -14.10 0.46
N HIS A 252 27.84 -13.42 -0.08
CA HIS A 252 27.76 -11.96 -0.05
C HIS A 252 27.81 -11.41 1.39
N ALA A 253 27.09 -12.03 2.33
CA ALA A 253 27.19 -11.67 3.75
C ALA A 253 28.60 -11.86 4.30
N GLY A 254 29.30 -12.92 3.86
CA GLY A 254 30.71 -13.18 4.21
C GLY A 254 31.66 -12.09 3.69
N ASP A 255 31.51 -11.72 2.43
CA ASP A 255 32.31 -10.69 1.78
C ASP A 255 32.15 -9.32 2.47
N LEU A 256 30.97 -9.05 3.06
CA LEU A 256 30.68 -7.87 3.84
C LEU A 256 30.99 -8.02 5.35
N GLY A 257 31.53 -9.14 5.80
CA GLY A 257 31.81 -9.41 7.22
C GLY A 257 30.57 -9.56 8.10
N ARG A 258 29.37 -9.83 7.51
CA ARG A 258 28.12 -9.95 8.25
C ARG A 258 27.90 -11.38 8.76
N SER A 259 27.60 -11.53 10.04
CA SER A 259 27.28 -12.82 10.66
C SER A 259 25.81 -13.20 10.58
N THR A 260 24.95 -12.23 10.25
CA THR A 260 23.48 -12.36 10.24
C THR A 260 22.91 -11.94 8.90
N VAL A 261 21.89 -12.67 8.43
CA VAL A 261 21.06 -12.33 7.27
C VAL A 261 19.62 -12.20 7.71
N ARG A 262 18.95 -11.12 7.31
CA ARG A 262 17.53 -10.87 7.59
C ARG A 262 16.74 -10.82 6.29
N PHE A 263 15.60 -11.50 6.24
CA PHE A 263 14.72 -11.51 5.08
C PHE A 263 13.39 -10.82 5.44
N PHE A 264 13.04 -9.81 4.67
CA PHE A 264 11.81 -9.04 4.76
C PHE A 264 10.83 -9.52 3.68
N LEU A 265 10.24 -10.69 3.87
CA LEU A 265 9.44 -11.35 2.86
C LEU A 265 7.93 -11.21 3.15
N ALA A 266 7.15 -11.23 2.08
CA ALA A 266 5.70 -11.26 2.17
C ALA A 266 5.21 -12.58 2.82
N PRO A 267 4.07 -12.58 3.54
CA PRO A 267 3.52 -13.79 4.17
C PRO A 267 3.23 -14.92 3.18
N TRP A 268 2.92 -14.58 1.93
CA TRP A 268 2.64 -15.55 0.85
C TRP A 268 3.89 -15.96 0.07
N HIS A 269 5.06 -15.46 0.42
CA HIS A 269 6.29 -15.77 -0.30
C HIS A 269 6.66 -17.23 -0.16
N ALA A 270 7.02 -17.88 -1.27
CA ALA A 270 7.30 -19.32 -1.29
C ALA A 270 8.58 -19.71 -0.52
N PHE A 271 9.48 -18.77 -0.29
CA PHE A 271 10.77 -19.01 0.36
C PHE A 271 10.66 -19.71 1.75
N PRO A 272 9.80 -19.27 2.69
CA PRO A 272 9.71 -19.95 3.98
C PRO A 272 9.16 -21.37 3.91
N SER A 273 8.39 -21.67 2.85
CA SER A 273 7.76 -22.97 2.63
C SER A 273 8.65 -23.94 1.83
N ASP A 274 9.78 -23.46 1.29
CA ASP A 274 10.75 -24.32 0.60
C ASP A 274 11.37 -25.33 1.58
N PRO A 275 11.39 -26.65 1.28
CA PRO A 275 11.89 -27.67 2.19
C PRO A 275 13.34 -27.46 2.63
N ALA A 276 14.20 -26.94 1.75
CA ALA A 276 15.58 -26.64 2.08
C ALA A 276 15.71 -25.47 3.06
N MET A 277 14.74 -24.53 3.05
CA MET A 277 14.75 -23.36 3.92
C MET A 277 14.00 -23.58 5.22
N SER A 278 12.88 -24.30 5.19
CA SER A 278 12.06 -24.59 6.37
C SER A 278 12.77 -25.46 7.40
N SER A 279 13.71 -26.31 6.96
CA SER A 279 14.54 -27.16 7.83
C SER A 279 15.69 -26.41 8.52
N LEU A 280 15.98 -25.16 8.10
CA LEU A 280 17.10 -24.40 8.67
C LEU A 280 16.70 -23.72 9.99
N ALA A 281 17.62 -23.76 10.95
CA ALA A 281 17.42 -23.03 12.20
C ALA A 281 17.43 -21.51 11.97
N HIS A 282 16.32 -20.89 12.26
CA HIS A 282 16.14 -19.43 12.18
C HIS A 282 15.36 -18.90 13.38
N SER A 283 15.43 -17.62 13.58
CA SER A 283 14.54 -16.92 14.52
C SER A 283 13.60 -16.01 13.76
N VAL A 284 12.36 -15.95 14.23
CA VAL A 284 11.36 -14.98 13.74
C VAL A 284 11.42 -13.78 14.66
N LYS A 285 11.71 -12.61 14.12
CA LYS A 285 11.71 -11.36 14.87
C LYS A 285 10.57 -10.48 14.40
N SER A 286 9.95 -9.79 15.35
CA SER A 286 8.99 -8.75 15.08
C SER A 286 9.68 -7.40 15.24
N LEU A 287 9.92 -6.72 14.13
CA LEU A 287 10.56 -5.39 14.13
C LEU A 287 9.50 -4.30 13.98
N PRO A 288 9.68 -3.14 14.61
CA PRO A 288 8.83 -1.97 14.33
C PRO A 288 8.89 -1.65 12.84
N ARG A 289 7.73 -1.34 12.25
CA ARG A 289 7.68 -0.86 10.89
C ARG A 289 8.26 0.55 10.85
N LEU A 290 9.21 0.80 9.94
CA LEU A 290 9.77 2.14 9.76
C LEU A 290 8.66 3.11 9.31
N GLY A 291 8.49 4.22 10.05
CA GLY A 291 7.44 5.20 9.80
C GLY A 291 6.22 5.08 10.74
N GLY A 292 6.33 4.29 11.83
CA GLY A 292 5.36 4.23 12.93
C GLY A 292 4.00 3.68 12.53
N LYS A 293 3.07 4.50 12.12
CA LYS A 293 1.73 4.09 11.66
C LYS A 293 1.79 3.79 10.17
N ALA A 294 1.60 2.54 9.80
CA ALA A 294 1.27 2.19 8.44
C ALA A 294 0.04 3.01 8.01
N GLY A 295 0.10 3.65 6.85
CA GLY A 295 -0.99 4.48 6.35
C GLY A 295 -2.34 3.74 6.32
N GLY A 296 -3.42 4.51 6.29
CA GLY A 296 -4.77 3.98 6.25
C GLY A 296 -5.24 3.66 4.84
N PHE A 297 -6.10 2.65 4.70
CA PHE A 297 -6.83 2.29 3.49
C PHE A 297 -8.30 2.66 3.64
N ALA A 298 -8.91 3.25 2.61
CA ALA A 298 -10.34 3.54 2.58
C ALA A 298 -10.96 3.27 1.20
N VAL A 299 -12.23 2.92 1.19
CA VAL A 299 -13.04 2.83 -0.02
C VAL A 299 -13.53 4.24 -0.39
N VAL A 300 -13.20 4.71 -1.60
CA VAL A 300 -13.59 6.03 -2.12
C VAL A 300 -14.95 5.96 -2.79
N ASN A 301 -15.12 5.03 -3.71
CA ASN A 301 -16.32 4.84 -4.51
C ASN A 301 -16.84 3.42 -4.28
N ILE A 302 -17.92 3.29 -3.53
CA ILE A 302 -18.42 1.98 -3.10
C ILE A 302 -18.88 1.13 -4.27
N PRO A 303 -19.78 1.58 -5.18
CA PRO A 303 -20.22 0.75 -6.29
C PRO A 303 -19.05 0.25 -7.14
N ASP A 304 -18.18 1.17 -7.58
CA ASP A 304 -17.05 0.82 -8.44
C ASP A 304 -16.06 -0.11 -7.71
N MET A 305 -15.92 0.05 -6.38
CA MET A 305 -15.09 -0.84 -5.57
C MET A 305 -15.65 -2.25 -5.51
N LEU A 306 -16.95 -2.38 -5.28
CA LEU A 306 -17.61 -3.70 -5.26
C LEU A 306 -17.51 -4.39 -6.62
N GLU A 307 -17.75 -3.66 -7.71
CA GLU A 307 -17.55 -4.15 -9.07
C GLU A 307 -16.08 -4.55 -9.33
N GLY A 308 -15.14 -3.73 -8.85
CA GLY A 308 -13.70 -4.01 -8.96
C GLY A 308 -13.25 -5.27 -8.22
N MET A 309 -14.03 -5.73 -7.23
CA MET A 309 -13.75 -6.96 -6.49
C MET A 309 -14.32 -8.22 -7.15
N ILE A 310 -15.17 -8.12 -8.16
CA ILE A 310 -15.81 -9.28 -8.82
C ILE A 310 -14.79 -10.33 -9.25
N PRO A 311 -13.67 -10.02 -9.92
CA PRO A 311 -12.71 -11.05 -10.35
C PRO A 311 -12.16 -11.89 -9.20
N GLU A 312 -11.88 -11.27 -8.06
CA GLU A 312 -11.40 -11.99 -6.88
C GLU A 312 -12.51 -12.82 -6.23
N TRP A 313 -13.71 -12.30 -6.16
CA TRP A 313 -14.84 -13.01 -5.58
C TRP A 313 -15.24 -14.24 -6.41
N GLU A 314 -15.25 -14.14 -7.73
CA GLU A 314 -15.48 -15.28 -8.63
C GLU A 314 -14.39 -16.34 -8.48
N HIS A 315 -13.12 -15.90 -8.37
CA HIS A 315 -12.01 -16.82 -8.10
C HIS A 315 -12.20 -17.57 -6.78
N ARG A 316 -12.63 -16.91 -5.71
CA ARG A 316 -12.92 -17.57 -4.41
C ARG A 316 -14.07 -18.55 -4.50
N LEU A 317 -15.16 -18.14 -5.11
CA LEU A 317 -16.33 -19.01 -5.31
C LEU A 317 -15.99 -20.27 -6.10
N ALA A 318 -15.19 -20.16 -7.14
CA ALA A 318 -14.74 -21.30 -7.93
C ALA A 318 -13.91 -22.32 -7.10
N GLN A 319 -13.22 -21.86 -6.06
CA GLN A 319 -12.43 -22.72 -5.18
C GLN A 319 -13.28 -23.45 -4.12
N VAL A 320 -14.37 -22.85 -3.67
CA VAL A 320 -15.14 -23.33 -2.50
C VAL A 320 -16.48 -23.94 -2.90
N LEU A 321 -17.15 -23.40 -3.92
CA LEU A 321 -18.55 -23.70 -4.24
C LEU A 321 -18.81 -23.76 -5.75
N PRO A 322 -18.27 -24.75 -6.48
CA PRO A 322 -18.43 -24.79 -7.95
C PRO A 322 -19.87 -24.93 -8.44
N GLU A 323 -20.83 -25.36 -7.60
CA GLU A 323 -22.21 -25.71 -8.04
C GLU A 323 -23.35 -24.97 -7.31
N ARG A 324 -23.07 -24.08 -6.32
CA ARG A 324 -24.17 -23.42 -5.60
C ARG A 324 -24.76 -22.25 -6.39
N ALA A 325 -26.01 -22.41 -6.77
CA ALA A 325 -26.82 -21.34 -7.37
C ALA A 325 -27.46 -20.46 -6.29
N GLY A 326 -27.41 -19.12 -6.50
CA GLY A 326 -28.46 -18.24 -5.98
C GLY A 326 -28.32 -17.73 -4.55
N ALA A 327 -27.10 -17.50 -4.01
CA ALA A 327 -26.96 -16.77 -2.75
C ALA A 327 -26.91 -15.25 -2.98
N GLU A 328 -27.48 -14.47 -2.05
CA GLU A 328 -27.38 -13.01 -2.07
C GLU A 328 -27.09 -12.43 -0.69
N CYS A 329 -26.38 -11.30 -0.66
CA CYS A 329 -26.30 -10.44 0.51
C CYS A 329 -26.45 -8.96 0.12
N THR A 330 -27.06 -8.17 0.99
CA THR A 330 -27.27 -6.74 0.82
C THR A 330 -26.37 -5.97 1.76
N LEU A 331 -25.49 -5.14 1.22
CA LEU A 331 -24.64 -4.22 1.99
C LEU A 331 -25.39 -2.90 2.18
N VAL A 332 -25.66 -2.53 3.41
CA VAL A 332 -26.23 -1.23 3.79
C VAL A 332 -25.14 -0.45 4.50
N VAL A 333 -24.53 0.49 3.80
CA VAL A 333 -23.43 1.29 4.33
C VAL A 333 -23.96 2.60 4.88
N GLU A 334 -23.60 2.95 6.11
CA GLU A 334 -24.02 4.19 6.76
C GLU A 334 -23.72 5.43 5.89
N LYS A 335 -24.69 6.36 5.84
CA LYS A 335 -24.63 7.61 5.09
C LYS A 335 -24.59 7.44 3.56
N GLU A 336 -24.63 6.21 3.05
CA GLU A 336 -24.85 5.97 1.62
C GLU A 336 -26.35 5.95 1.31
N LYS A 337 -26.68 6.51 0.13
CA LYS A 337 -28.11 6.64 -0.27
C LYS A 337 -28.71 5.30 -0.66
N ASN A 338 -27.91 4.45 -1.29
CA ASN A 338 -28.35 3.21 -1.87
C ASN A 338 -27.67 2.02 -1.20
N PRO A 339 -28.43 1.00 -0.80
CA PRO A 339 -27.87 -0.30 -0.49
C PRO A 339 -27.40 -1.02 -1.76
N TRP A 340 -26.50 -1.97 -1.60
CA TRP A 340 -25.89 -2.73 -2.68
C TRP A 340 -26.10 -4.22 -2.49
N ILE A 341 -26.62 -4.89 -3.51
CA ILE A 341 -26.86 -6.33 -3.48
C ILE A 341 -25.72 -7.01 -4.23
N ILE A 342 -25.07 -7.95 -3.58
CA ILE A 342 -24.14 -8.91 -4.19
C ILE A 342 -24.91 -10.23 -4.37
N ARG A 343 -24.98 -10.71 -5.62
CA ARG A 343 -25.62 -11.99 -5.96
C ARG A 343 -24.63 -12.90 -6.63
N THR A 344 -24.80 -14.18 -6.37
CA THR A 344 -24.07 -15.23 -7.08
C THR A 344 -25.02 -16.08 -7.91
N SER A 345 -24.59 -16.46 -9.09
CA SER A 345 -25.31 -17.37 -9.98
C SER A 345 -24.30 -18.15 -10.81
N HIS A 346 -24.30 -19.49 -10.68
CA HIS A 346 -23.40 -20.37 -11.45
C HIS A 346 -21.92 -19.94 -11.41
N GLY A 347 -21.43 -19.52 -10.24
CA GLY A 347 -20.04 -19.07 -10.06
C GLY A 347 -19.76 -17.63 -10.48
N ALA A 348 -20.68 -16.96 -11.16
CA ALA A 348 -20.58 -15.54 -11.48
C ALA A 348 -21.08 -14.67 -10.32
N VAL A 349 -20.46 -13.49 -10.17
CA VAL A 349 -20.85 -12.48 -9.17
C VAL A 349 -21.41 -11.26 -9.89
N SER A 350 -22.50 -10.73 -9.36
CA SER A 350 -23.05 -9.45 -9.82
C SER A 350 -23.29 -8.50 -8.65
N VAL A 351 -23.11 -7.21 -8.93
CA VAL A 351 -23.36 -6.13 -7.96
C VAL A 351 -24.43 -5.19 -8.56
N SER A 352 -25.44 -4.84 -7.77
CA SER A 352 -26.48 -3.92 -8.21
C SER A 352 -27.00 -3.09 -7.04
N ALA A 353 -27.46 -1.87 -7.33
CA ALA A 353 -28.20 -1.09 -6.34
C ALA A 353 -29.57 -1.74 -6.05
N GLY A 354 -29.95 -1.79 -4.80
CA GLY A 354 -31.23 -2.35 -4.39
C GLY A 354 -31.23 -2.87 -2.95
N MET A 355 -32.39 -3.38 -2.53
CA MET A 355 -32.60 -3.95 -1.21
C MET A 355 -33.04 -5.41 -1.37
N GLY A 356 -32.31 -6.32 -0.76
CA GLY A 356 -32.61 -7.76 -0.70
C GLY A 356 -32.85 -8.23 0.74
N GLY A 357 -32.86 -9.55 0.93
CA GLY A 357 -33.16 -10.20 2.20
C GLY A 357 -32.01 -10.13 3.20
N ASN A 358 -30.92 -10.76 2.91
CA ASN A 358 -29.74 -10.88 3.80
C ASN A 358 -28.98 -9.55 3.93
N ARG A 359 -29.19 -8.80 5.02
CA ARG A 359 -28.66 -7.44 5.17
C ARG A 359 -27.46 -7.39 6.09
N LEU A 360 -26.38 -6.77 5.62
CA LEU A 360 -25.23 -6.37 6.43
C LEU A 360 -25.24 -4.86 6.63
N LEU A 361 -25.36 -4.42 7.87
CA LEU A 361 -25.23 -3.01 8.24
C LEU A 361 -23.77 -2.70 8.53
N LEU A 362 -23.17 -1.78 7.78
CA LEU A 362 -21.75 -1.48 7.81
C LEU A 362 -21.52 0.01 7.90
N THR A 363 -20.52 0.41 8.66
CA THR A 363 -19.87 1.70 8.46
C THR A 363 -18.94 1.62 7.23
N ARG A 364 -18.53 2.75 6.70
CA ARG A 364 -17.55 2.78 5.60
C ARG A 364 -16.20 2.15 5.99
N ALA A 365 -15.76 2.33 7.24
CA ALA A 365 -14.55 1.70 7.78
C ALA A 365 -14.66 0.17 7.85
N GLU A 366 -15.81 -0.33 8.27
CA GLU A 366 -16.05 -1.78 8.33
C GLU A 366 -16.07 -2.40 6.94
N LEU A 367 -16.69 -1.75 5.95
CA LEU A 367 -16.61 -2.20 4.56
C LEU A 367 -15.15 -2.21 4.07
N ALA A 368 -14.39 -1.16 4.33
CA ALA A 368 -12.98 -1.10 3.97
C ALA A 368 -12.17 -2.22 4.64
N GLY A 369 -12.44 -2.51 5.91
CA GLY A 369 -11.82 -3.60 6.68
C GLY A 369 -12.11 -4.98 6.13
N LEU A 370 -13.36 -5.24 5.75
CA LEU A 370 -13.78 -6.50 5.11
C LEU A 370 -13.11 -6.68 3.74
N ILE A 371 -13.11 -5.64 2.91
CA ILE A 371 -12.51 -5.68 1.56
C ILE A 371 -11.00 -5.93 1.64
N ILE A 372 -10.28 -5.21 2.51
CA ILE A 372 -8.81 -5.35 2.64
C ILE A 372 -8.41 -6.59 3.46
N GLY A 373 -9.37 -7.30 4.07
CA GLY A 373 -9.13 -8.52 4.85
C GLY A 373 -8.65 -8.29 6.28
N SER A 374 -8.78 -7.06 6.81
CA SER A 374 -8.48 -6.78 8.22
C SER A 374 -9.55 -7.32 9.17
N TYR A 375 -10.76 -7.51 8.66
CA TYR A 375 -11.87 -8.14 9.36
C TYR A 375 -12.22 -9.45 8.68
N SER A 376 -12.63 -10.44 9.47
CA SER A 376 -13.06 -11.74 9.00
C SER A 376 -14.57 -11.75 8.71
N GLY A 377 -14.95 -12.28 7.56
CA GLY A 377 -16.36 -12.58 7.29
C GLY A 377 -16.96 -13.55 8.29
N ASP A 378 -16.19 -14.52 8.80
CA ASP A 378 -16.60 -15.46 9.84
C ASP A 378 -16.98 -14.73 11.13
N GLU A 379 -16.02 -13.94 11.68
CA GLU A 379 -16.27 -13.15 12.89
C GLU A 379 -17.42 -12.17 12.70
N TRP A 380 -17.55 -11.60 11.51
CA TRP A 380 -18.62 -10.67 11.20
C TRP A 380 -20.00 -11.33 11.23
N VAL A 381 -20.12 -12.51 10.60
CA VAL A 381 -21.37 -13.27 10.59
C VAL A 381 -21.76 -13.68 12.02
N GLU A 382 -20.83 -14.17 12.80
CA GLU A 382 -21.09 -14.63 14.17
C GLU A 382 -21.49 -13.49 15.12
N GLN A 383 -20.81 -12.34 15.04
CA GLN A 383 -20.96 -11.27 16.02
C GLN A 383 -21.99 -10.20 15.60
N ARG A 384 -22.12 -9.94 14.30
CA ARG A 384 -22.84 -8.78 13.78
C ARG A 384 -24.03 -9.12 12.88
N ALA A 385 -24.04 -10.31 12.29
CA ALA A 385 -25.06 -10.69 11.33
C ALA A 385 -25.64 -12.09 11.55
N PRO A 386 -26.02 -12.48 12.81
CA PRO A 386 -26.56 -13.80 13.10
C PRO A 386 -27.94 -14.04 12.46
N HIS A 387 -28.57 -12.99 11.92
CA HIS A 387 -29.87 -13.03 11.25
C HIS A 387 -29.78 -13.40 9.76
N LEU A 388 -28.60 -13.55 9.20
CA LEU A 388 -28.44 -14.02 7.83
C LEU A 388 -28.90 -15.49 7.72
N ASP A 389 -29.56 -15.83 6.62
CA ASP A 389 -29.76 -17.22 6.30
C ASP A 389 -28.44 -17.95 5.99
N SER A 390 -28.49 -19.27 5.90
CA SER A 390 -27.29 -20.09 5.69
C SER A 390 -26.57 -19.73 4.38
N GLY A 391 -27.28 -19.36 3.32
CA GLY A 391 -26.73 -18.99 2.03
C GLY A 391 -26.04 -17.63 2.07
N GLY A 392 -26.68 -16.63 2.68
CA GLY A 392 -26.10 -15.29 2.88
C GLY A 392 -24.90 -15.31 3.81
N ALA A 393 -24.96 -16.07 4.90
CA ALA A 393 -23.85 -16.22 5.84
C ALA A 393 -22.62 -16.86 5.15
N GLU A 394 -22.83 -17.93 4.40
CA GLU A 394 -21.74 -18.59 3.67
C GLU A 394 -21.15 -17.71 2.56
N LEU A 395 -22.00 -16.95 1.87
CA LEU A 395 -21.54 -15.98 0.88
C LEU A 395 -20.62 -14.94 1.52
N VAL A 396 -21.03 -14.33 2.64
CA VAL A 396 -20.21 -13.35 3.36
C VAL A 396 -18.86 -13.93 3.80
N ARG A 397 -18.86 -15.15 4.36
CA ARG A 397 -17.64 -15.86 4.75
C ARG A 397 -16.70 -16.08 3.57
N THR A 398 -17.25 -16.45 2.40
CA THR A 398 -16.47 -16.70 1.19
C THR A 398 -15.91 -15.41 0.58
N LEU A 399 -16.73 -14.35 0.51
CA LEU A 399 -16.31 -13.10 -0.10
C LEU A 399 -15.33 -12.29 0.76
N PHE A 400 -15.44 -12.35 2.08
CA PHE A 400 -14.67 -11.50 3.01
C PHE A 400 -13.74 -12.34 3.92
N LEU A 401 -12.79 -13.00 3.29
CA LEU A 401 -11.78 -13.79 4.01
C LEU A 401 -10.78 -12.89 4.73
N THR A 402 -10.37 -13.31 5.92
CA THR A 402 -9.20 -12.71 6.59
C THR A 402 -7.97 -12.87 5.72
N ARG A 403 -7.27 -11.79 5.51
CA ARG A 403 -6.01 -11.73 4.77
C ARG A 403 -5.00 -10.88 5.54
N THR A 404 -3.74 -11.14 5.34
CA THR A 404 -2.67 -10.30 5.87
C THR A 404 -2.15 -9.41 4.75
N PRO A 405 -2.60 -8.15 4.65
CA PRO A 405 -2.11 -7.24 3.63
C PRO A 405 -0.61 -7.01 3.82
N TYR A 406 0.11 -6.98 2.71
CA TYR A 406 1.54 -6.73 2.72
C TYR A 406 1.94 -5.89 1.51
N ALA A 407 2.69 -4.86 1.75
CA ALA A 407 3.38 -4.11 0.70
C ALA A 407 4.88 -4.32 0.83
N TRP A 408 5.54 -4.62 -0.30
CA TRP A 408 6.99 -4.73 -0.32
C TRP A 408 7.64 -3.47 0.21
N LYS A 409 8.73 -3.59 0.91
CA LYS A 409 9.41 -2.45 1.55
C LYS A 409 9.75 -1.33 0.56
N MET A 410 9.96 -1.70 -0.70
CA MET A 410 10.23 -0.77 -1.81
C MET A 410 8.99 -0.04 -2.33
N ASP A 411 7.79 -0.58 -2.13
CA ASP A 411 6.53 -0.06 -2.70
C ASP A 411 5.70 0.73 -1.68
N ARG A 412 6.14 0.75 -0.44
CA ARG A 412 5.38 1.35 0.67
C ARG A 412 5.29 2.86 0.54
N PRO A 413 4.09 3.44 0.57
CA PRO A 413 3.92 4.89 0.53
C PRO A 413 4.65 5.64 1.64
N GLU A 414 4.86 5.00 2.80
CA GLU A 414 5.60 5.57 3.93
C GLU A 414 7.05 5.93 3.59
N ARG A 415 7.60 5.43 2.50
CA ARG A 415 8.91 5.86 2.00
C ARG A 415 8.95 7.34 1.68
N PHE A 416 7.83 7.91 1.26
CA PHE A 416 7.71 9.35 1.00
C PHE A 416 7.67 10.19 2.29
N THR A 417 7.51 9.55 3.46
CA THR A 417 7.41 10.21 4.77
C THR A 417 8.52 9.82 5.74
N ARG A 418 9.56 9.09 5.32
CA ARG A 418 10.62 8.50 6.16
C ARG A 418 11.40 9.48 7.05
N SER A 419 11.36 10.76 6.76
CA SER A 419 12.00 11.80 7.56
C SER A 419 11.08 12.43 8.62
N MET A 420 9.87 11.92 8.80
CA MET A 420 9.00 12.37 9.89
C MET A 420 9.48 11.77 11.22
N PRO A 421 9.82 12.59 12.22
CA PRO A 421 10.04 12.10 13.59
C PRO A 421 8.73 11.49 14.12
N ASP A 422 8.84 10.36 14.82
CA ASP A 422 7.70 9.59 15.33
C ASP A 422 6.79 10.37 16.31
N ASP A 423 7.26 11.49 16.87
CA ASP A 423 6.61 12.19 17.97
C ASP A 423 5.70 13.38 17.56
N HIS A 424 5.63 13.75 16.29
CA HIS A 424 4.98 15.00 15.90
C HIS A 424 3.47 14.92 15.61
N TRP A 425 2.86 13.75 15.69
CA TRP A 425 1.40 13.58 15.56
C TRP A 425 0.66 13.60 16.90
N GLN A 426 1.38 13.85 18.02
CA GLN A 426 0.75 14.04 19.31
C GLN A 426 0.16 15.45 19.39
N ASP A 427 -1.16 15.48 19.30
CA ASP A 427 -2.08 16.43 19.93
C ASP A 427 -1.72 17.92 19.85
N THR A 428 -1.89 18.55 18.68
CA THR A 428 -2.11 20.02 18.65
C THR A 428 -3.50 20.43 19.18
N ASP A 429 -4.38 19.49 19.50
CA ASP A 429 -5.75 19.76 19.98
C ASP A 429 -5.87 19.91 21.52
N ARG A 430 -4.78 19.75 22.30
CA ARG A 430 -4.84 19.95 23.77
C ARG A 430 -4.68 21.39 24.24
N ARG A 431 -4.61 22.39 23.35
CA ARG A 431 -4.41 23.80 23.77
C ARG A 431 -5.66 24.69 23.67
N THR A 432 -6.84 24.12 23.64
CA THR A 432 -8.07 24.90 23.88
C THR A 432 -8.78 24.40 25.15
N GLY A 433 -8.03 24.26 26.25
CA GLY A 433 -8.63 24.25 27.54
C GLY A 433 -9.08 25.65 27.88
N HIS A 434 -10.37 25.90 27.80
CA HIS A 434 -10.98 27.03 28.45
C HIS A 434 -10.72 26.90 29.99
N PRO A 435 -10.17 27.87 30.63
CA PRO A 435 -10.29 27.92 32.08
C PRO A 435 -11.72 28.38 32.40
N ASP A 436 -12.52 27.48 32.95
CA ASP A 436 -13.73 27.86 33.65
C ASP A 436 -13.35 28.70 34.85
N GLN A 437 -13.82 29.92 34.90
CA GLN A 437 -14.29 30.66 36.04
C GLN A 437 -15.56 31.40 35.68
#